data_a38b4da76f3d1443a42dd63d7c4cd2fc
#
_entry.id   a38b4da76f3d1443a42dd63d7c4cd2fc
#
_cell.length_a   1.000
_cell.length_b   1.000
_cell.length_c   1.000
_cell.angle_alpha   90.00
_cell.angle_beta   90.00
_cell.angle_gamma   90.00
#
_symmetry.space_group_name_H-M   'P 1'
#
loop_
_entity.id
_entity.type
_entity.pdbx_description
1 polymer ?
#
loop_
_entity_poly.entity_id
_entity_poly.type
_entity_poly.pdbx_seq_one_letter_code
_entity_poly.pdbx_strand_id
1 'polypeptide(L)'
;MKILSLLIIFFIFNISFSQEDKVYLKGLTREEIKDLKRKKKEQDIIARYKAMGLNQWGIDENAQTWYLALKYHLPTSRQSNGLPILRQYQTFTEESSKIYPLWIINGQQFNSPPLDVQALSPLIRKVKILVSAAETNRWGKQARAGVIVLETLR
;
A
#
# COMPACT_ATOMS: atom_id res chain seq x y z
N MET A 1 -44.16 10.61 11.50
CA MET A 1 -43.44 11.11 12.70
C MET A 1 -42.23 10.26 13.14
N LYS A 2 -42.23 8.92 12.99
CA LYS A 2 -41.10 8.06 13.42
C LYS A 2 -39.76 8.24 12.65
N ILE A 3 -39.85 8.60 11.38
CA ILE A 3 -38.64 8.78 10.51
C ILE A 3 -37.87 10.07 10.85
N LEU A 4 -38.60 11.12 11.20
CA LEU A 4 -37.98 12.40 11.57
C LEU A 4 -37.21 12.31 12.88
N SER A 5 -37.69 11.51 13.87
CA SER A 5 -37.03 11.24 15.13
C SER A 5 -35.71 10.48 14.93
N LEU A 6 -35.66 9.54 13.99
CA LEU A 6 -34.47 8.74 13.69
C LEU A 6 -33.36 9.60 13.04
N LEU A 7 -33.73 10.52 12.17
CA LEU A 7 -32.81 11.46 11.53
C LEU A 7 -32.18 12.44 12.54
N ILE A 8 -32.96 12.91 13.52
CA ILE A 8 -32.48 13.82 14.56
C ILE A 8 -31.48 13.10 15.48
N ILE A 9 -31.71 11.83 15.83
CA ILE A 9 -30.80 11.02 16.65
C ILE A 9 -29.48 10.80 15.90
N PHE A 10 -29.54 10.53 14.59
CA PHE A 10 -28.34 10.35 13.78
C PHE A 10 -27.51 11.64 13.64
N PHE A 11 -28.16 12.79 13.59
CA PHE A 11 -27.51 14.11 13.54
C PHE A 11 -26.85 14.48 14.87
N ILE A 12 -27.51 14.20 15.98
CA ILE A 12 -26.97 14.45 17.34
C ILE A 12 -25.76 13.55 17.61
N PHE A 13 -25.80 12.29 17.16
CA PHE A 13 -24.67 11.36 17.34
C PHE A 13 -23.42 11.81 16.56
N ASN A 14 -23.60 12.33 15.33
CA ASN A 14 -22.47 12.86 14.53
C ASN A 14 -21.91 14.18 15.11
N ILE A 15 -22.71 15.03 15.70
CA ILE A 15 -22.26 16.28 16.32
C ILE A 15 -21.48 15.99 17.61
N SER A 16 -21.92 15.03 18.43
CA SER A 16 -21.22 14.63 19.66
C SER A 16 -19.84 14.04 19.38
N PHE A 17 -19.71 13.20 18.33
CA PHE A 17 -18.44 12.61 17.93
C PHE A 17 -17.43 13.66 17.41
N SER A 18 -17.93 14.75 16.81
CA SER A 18 -17.07 15.86 16.34
C SER A 18 -16.63 16.81 17.46
N GLN A 19 -17.35 16.84 18.59
CA GLN A 19 -16.99 17.71 19.71
C GLN A 19 -15.96 17.10 20.67
N GLU A 20 -15.97 15.79 20.89
CA GLU A 20 -14.97 15.11 21.70
C GLU A 20 -13.55 15.28 21.13
N ASP A 21 -13.39 15.17 19.79
CA ASP A 21 -12.09 15.38 19.14
C ASP A 21 -11.56 16.82 19.33
N LYS A 22 -12.45 17.82 19.44
CA LYS A 22 -12.04 19.22 19.64
C LYS A 22 -11.61 19.53 21.08
N VAL A 23 -12.18 18.86 22.05
CA VAL A 23 -11.85 19.05 23.48
C VAL A 23 -10.48 18.45 23.79
N TYR A 24 -10.16 17.29 23.22
CA TYR A 24 -8.87 16.62 23.41
C TYR A 24 -7.68 17.40 22.81
N LEU A 25 -7.92 18.24 21.80
CA LEU A 25 -6.88 19.01 21.14
C LEU A 25 -6.59 20.36 21.81
N LYS A 26 -7.39 20.74 22.82
CA LYS A 26 -7.27 22.01 23.53
C LYS A 26 -6.12 21.92 24.53
N GLY A 27 -5.00 22.56 24.20
CA GLY A 27 -3.79 22.58 25.05
C GLY A 27 -2.57 21.88 24.45
N LEU A 28 -2.74 21.20 23.31
CA LEU A 28 -1.62 20.56 22.60
C LEU A 28 -0.94 21.55 21.65
N THR A 29 0.36 21.38 21.51
CA THR A 29 1.14 22.11 20.48
C THR A 29 0.74 21.68 19.07
N ARG A 30 1.06 22.52 18.09
CA ARG A 30 0.77 22.24 16.68
C ARG A 30 1.45 20.94 16.19
N GLU A 31 2.61 20.61 16.73
CA GLU A 31 3.36 19.38 16.40
C GLU A 31 2.70 18.15 17.01
N GLU A 32 2.30 18.22 18.27
CA GLU A 32 1.56 17.11 18.94
C GLU A 32 0.25 16.78 18.22
N ILE A 33 -0.49 17.81 17.79
CA ILE A 33 -1.72 17.63 17.01
C ILE A 33 -1.42 16.93 15.68
N LYS A 34 -0.33 17.30 15.01
CA LYS A 34 0.09 16.67 13.75
C LYS A 34 0.46 15.20 13.94
N ASP A 35 1.16 14.88 15.01
CA ASP A 35 1.56 13.52 15.36
C ASP A 35 0.38 12.64 15.75
N LEU A 36 -0.57 13.16 16.52
CA LEU A 36 -1.81 12.46 16.85
C LEU A 36 -2.64 12.16 15.58
N LYS A 37 -2.78 13.13 14.69
CA LYS A 37 -3.48 12.91 13.42
C LYS A 37 -2.79 11.86 12.55
N ARG A 38 -1.45 11.85 12.53
CA ARG A 38 -0.68 10.84 11.81
C ARG A 38 -0.90 9.45 12.38
N LYS A 39 -0.80 9.29 13.73
CA LYS A 39 -1.03 8.02 14.42
C LYS A 39 -2.46 7.51 14.21
N LYS A 40 -3.47 8.38 14.32
CA LYS A 40 -4.88 8.01 14.06
C LYS A 40 -5.05 7.50 12.63
N LYS A 41 -4.51 8.22 11.64
CA LYS A 41 -4.56 7.81 10.23
C LYS A 41 -3.89 6.45 9.99
N GLU A 42 -2.76 6.20 10.65
CA GLU A 42 -2.04 4.92 10.56
C GLU A 42 -2.86 3.78 11.16
N GLN A 43 -3.46 3.99 12.33
CA GLN A 43 -4.36 3.02 12.96
C GLN A 43 -5.59 2.71 12.10
N ASP A 44 -6.21 3.73 11.48
CA ASP A 44 -7.34 3.55 10.57
C ASP A 44 -6.96 2.72 9.34
N ILE A 45 -5.75 2.91 8.79
CA ILE A 45 -5.24 2.12 7.68
C ILE A 45 -5.04 0.66 8.10
N ILE A 46 -4.41 0.42 9.26
CA ILE A 46 -4.20 -0.92 9.80
C ILE A 46 -5.54 -1.64 10.06
N ALA A 47 -6.52 -0.92 10.62
CA ALA A 47 -7.85 -1.46 10.85
C ALA A 47 -8.54 -1.89 9.53
N ARG A 48 -8.40 -1.08 8.47
CA ARG A 48 -8.90 -1.43 7.13
C ARG A 48 -8.21 -2.67 6.56
N TYR A 49 -6.89 -2.76 6.65
CA TYR A 49 -6.14 -3.93 6.19
C TYR A 49 -6.59 -5.19 6.92
N LYS A 50 -6.73 -5.13 8.24
CA LYS A 50 -7.24 -6.23 9.05
C LYS A 50 -8.65 -6.67 8.64
N ALA A 51 -9.54 -5.72 8.37
CA ALA A 51 -10.90 -6.01 7.89
C ALA A 51 -10.92 -6.68 6.50
N MET A 52 -9.87 -6.51 5.69
CA MET A 52 -9.69 -7.14 4.39
C MET A 52 -8.93 -8.48 4.47
N GLY A 53 -8.56 -8.95 5.67
CA GLY A 53 -7.78 -10.19 5.85
C GLY A 53 -6.29 -10.03 5.52
N LEU A 54 -5.80 -8.78 5.49
CA LEU A 54 -4.40 -8.46 5.23
C LEU A 54 -3.63 -8.27 6.53
N ASN A 55 -2.31 -8.37 6.46
CA ASN A 55 -1.47 -8.00 7.59
C ASN A 55 -1.44 -6.47 7.78
N GLN A 56 -0.80 -6.00 8.86
CA GLN A 56 -0.70 -4.57 9.18
C GLN A 56 0.00 -3.72 8.11
N TRP A 57 0.72 -4.35 7.20
CA TRP A 57 1.44 -3.72 6.08
C TRP A 57 0.67 -3.76 4.78
N GLY A 58 -0.59 -4.25 4.79
CA GLY A 58 -1.45 -4.34 3.62
C GLY A 58 -1.07 -5.44 2.64
N ILE A 59 -0.47 -6.53 3.13
CA ILE A 59 -0.02 -7.67 2.33
C ILE A 59 -0.89 -8.88 2.63
N ASP A 60 -1.29 -9.58 1.59
CA ASP A 60 -1.96 -10.88 1.71
C ASP A 60 -0.90 -11.98 1.88
N GLU A 61 -0.78 -12.50 3.09
CA GLU A 61 0.19 -13.54 3.45
C GLU A 61 -0.17 -14.91 2.87
N ASN A 62 -1.43 -15.14 2.51
CA ASN A 62 -1.91 -16.38 1.92
C ASN A 62 -1.92 -16.36 0.39
N ALA A 63 -1.43 -15.27 -0.21
CA ALA A 63 -1.42 -15.10 -1.65
C ALA A 63 -0.52 -16.13 -2.35
N GLN A 64 -0.99 -16.68 -3.46
CA GLN A 64 -0.22 -17.60 -4.29
C GLN A 64 0.67 -16.90 -5.32
N THR A 65 0.44 -15.61 -5.55
CA THR A 65 1.17 -14.83 -6.55
C THR A 65 1.56 -13.46 -6.01
N TRP A 66 2.64 -12.88 -6.53
CA TRP A 66 3.10 -11.55 -6.14
C TRP A 66 2.08 -10.46 -6.45
N TYR A 67 1.33 -10.62 -7.52
CA TYR A 67 0.25 -9.68 -7.83
C TYR A 67 -0.81 -9.66 -6.71
N LEU A 68 -1.25 -10.81 -6.24
CA LEU A 68 -2.24 -10.91 -5.16
C LEU A 68 -1.66 -10.41 -3.84
N ALA A 69 -0.44 -10.82 -3.50
CA ALA A 69 0.22 -10.39 -2.27
C ALA A 69 0.34 -8.87 -2.16
N LEU A 70 0.64 -8.19 -3.26
CA LEU A 70 0.90 -6.74 -3.30
C LEU A 70 -0.27 -5.92 -3.84
N LYS A 71 -1.44 -6.51 -4.11
CA LYS A 71 -2.58 -5.91 -4.81
C LYS A 71 -2.94 -4.51 -4.30
N TYR A 72 -2.92 -4.30 -3.00
CA TYR A 72 -3.34 -3.04 -2.36
C TYR A 72 -2.27 -1.93 -2.43
N HIS A 73 -1.05 -2.27 -2.80
CA HIS A 73 0.03 -1.31 -3.03
C HIS A 73 0.19 -0.95 -4.52
N LEU A 74 -0.39 -1.76 -5.41
CA LEU A 74 -0.22 -1.57 -6.85
C LEU A 74 -1.07 -0.42 -7.37
N PRO A 75 -0.50 0.47 -8.20
CA PRO A 75 -1.25 1.57 -8.82
C PRO A 75 -2.20 1.11 -9.93
N THR A 76 -2.02 -0.11 -10.41
CA THR A 76 -2.81 -0.69 -11.50
C THR A 76 -3.20 -2.13 -11.18
N SER A 77 -4.32 -2.60 -11.75
CA SER A 77 -4.77 -3.99 -11.64
C SER A 77 -4.20 -4.91 -12.73
N ARG A 78 -3.14 -4.49 -13.44
CA ARG A 78 -2.56 -5.26 -14.53
C ARG A 78 -1.58 -6.30 -14.01
N GLN A 79 -1.68 -7.50 -14.55
CA GLN A 79 -0.80 -8.61 -14.23
C GLN A 79 -0.52 -9.47 -15.46
N SER A 80 0.58 -10.20 -15.42
CA SER A 80 0.91 -11.27 -16.35
C SER A 80 1.59 -12.39 -15.56
N ASN A 81 1.11 -13.62 -15.72
CA ASN A 81 1.64 -14.80 -15.02
C ASN A 81 1.75 -14.61 -13.48
N GLY A 82 0.77 -13.94 -12.86
CA GLY A 82 0.78 -13.67 -11.42
C GLY A 82 1.77 -12.59 -10.97
N LEU A 83 2.45 -11.92 -11.90
CA LEU A 83 3.36 -10.81 -11.62
C LEU A 83 2.70 -9.46 -11.95
N PRO A 84 2.92 -8.42 -11.14
CA PRO A 84 2.37 -7.10 -11.40
C PRO A 84 3.04 -6.44 -12.61
N ILE A 85 2.24 -5.76 -13.42
CA ILE A 85 2.72 -4.89 -14.52
C ILE A 85 2.50 -3.45 -14.10
N LEU A 86 3.57 -2.71 -13.84
CA LEU A 86 3.50 -1.34 -13.36
C LEU A 86 3.38 -0.32 -14.50
N ARG A 87 4.06 -0.59 -15.60
CA ARG A 87 4.01 0.23 -16.82
C ARG A 87 3.74 -0.63 -18.03
N GLN A 88 2.94 -0.10 -18.93
CA GLN A 88 2.78 -0.70 -20.25
C GLN A 88 3.81 -0.09 -21.18
N TYR A 89 4.78 -0.89 -21.62
CA TYR A 89 5.64 -0.55 -22.74
C TYR A 89 5.01 -1.09 -24.01
N GLN A 90 4.78 -0.20 -24.95
CA GLN A 90 4.57 -0.60 -26.32
C GLN A 90 5.97 -0.78 -26.93
N THR A 91 6.50 -1.97 -26.87
CA THR A 91 7.69 -2.33 -27.62
C THR A 91 7.25 -3.17 -28.80
N PHE A 92 7.63 -2.74 -29.98
CA PHE A 92 7.47 -3.51 -31.24
C PHE A 92 8.45 -4.69 -31.31
N THR A 93 9.27 -4.89 -30.31
CA THR A 93 10.27 -5.96 -30.23
C THR A 93 9.97 -6.88 -29.05
N GLU A 94 9.99 -8.18 -29.32
CA GLU A 94 9.57 -9.30 -28.47
C GLU A 94 10.40 -9.55 -27.18
N GLU A 95 11.04 -8.57 -26.59
CA GLU A 95 11.73 -8.79 -25.33
C GLU A 95 10.74 -8.75 -24.15
N SER A 96 10.09 -9.88 -23.90
CA SER A 96 9.17 -10.09 -22.78
C SER A 96 9.79 -9.81 -21.39
N SER A 97 11.11 -9.83 -21.27
CA SER A 97 11.85 -9.50 -20.05
C SER A 97 11.72 -8.03 -19.63
N LYS A 98 11.25 -7.14 -20.50
CA LYS A 98 11.10 -5.70 -20.22
C LYS A 98 9.73 -5.30 -19.69
N ILE A 99 8.81 -6.23 -19.54
CA ILE A 99 7.44 -5.97 -19.05
C ILE A 99 7.40 -5.96 -17.52
N TYR A 100 8.26 -6.73 -16.87
CA TYR A 100 8.25 -6.92 -15.43
C TYR A 100 9.09 -5.87 -14.69
N PRO A 101 8.65 -5.42 -13.51
CA PRO A 101 9.40 -4.47 -12.70
C PRO A 101 10.70 -5.07 -12.17
N LEU A 102 11.67 -4.21 -11.92
CA LEU A 102 12.86 -4.56 -11.15
C LEU A 102 12.48 -4.75 -9.69
N TRP A 103 12.99 -5.80 -9.05
CA TRP A 103 12.76 -6.09 -7.65
C TRP A 103 13.96 -5.67 -6.81
N ILE A 104 13.71 -4.99 -5.70
CA ILE A 104 14.73 -4.61 -4.72
C ILE A 104 14.29 -5.12 -3.36
N ILE A 105 15.04 -6.05 -2.82
CA ILE A 105 14.73 -6.68 -1.54
C ILE A 105 15.87 -6.38 -0.58
N ASN A 106 15.59 -5.67 0.49
CA ASN A 106 16.61 -5.23 1.47
C ASN A 106 17.80 -4.52 0.82
N GLY A 107 17.56 -3.76 -0.25
CA GLY A 107 18.58 -3.02 -0.99
C GLY A 107 19.29 -3.82 -2.08
N GLN A 108 19.12 -5.13 -2.18
CA GLN A 108 19.66 -5.95 -3.26
C GLN A 108 18.74 -5.97 -4.48
N GLN A 109 19.32 -5.93 -5.68
CA GLN A 109 18.59 -5.90 -6.95
C GLN A 109 18.39 -7.31 -7.50
N PHE A 110 17.18 -7.60 -7.96
CA PHE A 110 16.80 -8.85 -8.59
C PHE A 110 16.02 -8.56 -9.87
N ASN A 111 16.45 -9.15 -10.99
CA ASN A 111 15.77 -9.00 -12.28
C ASN A 111 14.48 -9.84 -12.38
N SER A 112 14.34 -10.83 -11.51
CA SER A 112 13.16 -11.69 -11.38
C SER A 112 12.63 -11.65 -9.94
N PRO A 113 11.32 -11.86 -9.75
CA PRO A 113 10.74 -11.92 -8.42
C PRO A 113 11.25 -13.13 -7.65
N PRO A 114 11.24 -13.07 -6.33
CA PRO A 114 11.46 -14.26 -5.50
C PRO A 114 10.47 -15.36 -5.84
N LEU A 115 10.93 -16.61 -5.87
CA LEU A 115 10.09 -17.74 -6.28
C LEU A 115 9.00 -18.07 -5.26
N ASP A 116 9.31 -17.95 -3.98
CA ASP A 116 8.39 -18.32 -2.90
C ASP A 116 7.68 -17.10 -2.33
N VAL A 117 6.46 -16.89 -2.80
CA VAL A 117 5.61 -15.78 -2.35
C VAL A 117 5.17 -15.99 -0.91
N GLN A 118 4.76 -17.21 -0.55
CA GLN A 118 4.20 -17.51 0.76
C GLN A 118 5.25 -17.48 1.88
N ALA A 119 6.50 -17.86 1.58
CA ALA A 119 7.58 -17.77 2.55
C ALA A 119 8.02 -16.32 2.80
N LEU A 120 7.96 -15.46 1.77
CA LEU A 120 8.47 -14.10 1.88
C LEU A 120 7.39 -13.09 2.31
N SER A 121 6.14 -13.25 1.89
CA SER A 121 5.07 -12.28 2.17
C SER A 121 4.85 -11.99 3.67
N PRO A 122 4.90 -12.96 4.61
CA PRO A 122 4.76 -12.68 6.03
C PRO A 122 5.93 -11.86 6.61
N LEU A 123 7.09 -11.92 5.96
CA LEU A 123 8.30 -11.23 6.43
C LEU A 123 8.36 -9.77 5.96
N ILE A 124 7.56 -9.37 4.97
CA ILE A 124 7.58 -8.03 4.42
C ILE A 124 7.03 -7.03 5.44
N ARG A 125 7.80 -5.95 5.67
CA ARG A 125 7.45 -4.84 6.58
C ARG A 125 7.13 -3.56 5.86
N LYS A 126 7.64 -3.42 4.65
CA LYS A 126 7.41 -2.22 3.86
C LYS A 126 7.43 -2.55 2.38
N VAL A 127 6.49 -1.95 1.67
CA VAL A 127 6.39 -2.01 0.22
C VAL A 127 6.45 -0.59 -0.32
N LYS A 128 7.27 -0.37 -1.34
CA LYS A 128 7.28 0.87 -2.09
C LYS A 128 7.27 0.54 -3.58
N ILE A 129 6.28 1.09 -4.27
CA ILE A 129 6.11 0.93 -5.72
C ILE A 129 6.55 2.23 -6.39
N LEU A 130 7.53 2.15 -7.28
CA LEU A 130 8.08 3.28 -8.01
C LEU A 130 7.74 3.13 -9.48
N VAL A 131 6.94 4.06 -9.98
CA VAL A 131 6.45 4.01 -11.36
C VAL A 131 6.99 5.17 -12.19
N SER A 132 7.24 6.34 -11.58
CA SER A 132 7.71 7.51 -12.32
C SER A 132 9.15 7.35 -12.82
N ALA A 133 9.46 7.96 -13.97
CA ALA A 133 10.81 7.92 -14.53
C ALA A 133 11.83 8.58 -13.58
N ALA A 134 11.44 9.68 -12.94
CA ALA A 134 12.31 10.38 -11.99
C ALA A 134 12.73 9.49 -10.80
N GLU A 135 11.81 8.68 -10.28
CA GLU A 135 12.08 7.79 -9.16
C GLU A 135 12.92 6.56 -9.56
N THR A 136 12.73 6.05 -10.78
CA THR A 136 13.36 4.81 -11.25
C THR A 136 14.70 5.04 -11.96
N ASN A 137 15.03 6.28 -12.34
CA ASN A 137 16.21 6.61 -13.14
C ASN A 137 17.54 6.14 -12.53
N ARG A 138 17.64 6.12 -11.20
CA ARG A 138 18.86 5.68 -10.48
C ARG A 138 19.25 4.23 -10.74
N TRP A 139 18.32 3.39 -11.20
CA TRP A 139 18.58 1.98 -11.55
C TRP A 139 18.73 1.74 -13.05
N GLY A 140 18.68 2.81 -13.85
CA GLY A 140 18.94 2.77 -15.29
C GLY A 140 17.91 1.98 -16.10
N LYS A 141 18.38 1.32 -17.16
CA LYS A 141 17.51 0.63 -18.14
C LYS A 141 16.70 -0.53 -17.54
N GLN A 142 17.19 -1.18 -16.49
CA GLN A 142 16.53 -2.32 -15.83
C GLN A 142 15.22 -1.92 -15.14
N ALA A 143 15.13 -0.67 -14.68
CA ALA A 143 13.98 -0.13 -13.97
C ALA A 143 12.92 0.53 -14.88
N ARG A 144 13.03 0.38 -16.21
CA ARG A 144 12.09 1.01 -17.16
C ARG A 144 10.64 0.57 -16.95
N ALA A 145 10.42 -0.68 -16.56
CA ALA A 145 9.09 -1.22 -16.26
C ALA A 145 8.55 -0.81 -14.88
N GLY A 146 9.32 -0.07 -14.10
CA GLY A 146 9.04 0.29 -12.71
C GLY A 146 9.91 -0.52 -11.74
N VAL A 147 9.79 -0.20 -10.45
CA VAL A 147 10.56 -0.85 -9.38
C VAL A 147 9.63 -1.20 -8.23
N ILE A 148 9.78 -2.41 -7.71
CA ILE A 148 9.15 -2.87 -6.47
C ILE A 148 10.23 -2.99 -5.41
N VAL A 149 10.12 -2.20 -4.35
CA VAL A 149 11.04 -2.24 -3.21
C VAL A 149 10.35 -2.92 -2.05
N LEU A 150 10.97 -3.98 -1.54
CA LEU A 150 10.52 -4.72 -0.38
C LEU A 150 11.56 -4.63 0.73
N GLU A 151 11.12 -4.30 1.93
CA GLU A 151 11.93 -4.40 3.15
C GLU A 151 11.34 -5.50 4.02
N THR A 152 12.14 -6.49 4.39
CA THR A 152 11.70 -7.61 5.22
C THR A 152 12.27 -7.51 6.64
N LEU A 153 11.70 -8.28 7.56
CA LEU A 153 12.36 -8.58 8.83
C LEU A 153 13.71 -9.24 8.55
N ARG A 154 14.72 -8.79 9.26
CA ARG A 154 16.01 -9.46 9.35
C ARG A 154 15.98 -10.48 10.48
#